data_a6376eba944b21ac5ff59e85b605240c
#
_entry.id   a6376eba944b21ac5ff59e85b605240c
#
_cell.length_a   1.000
_cell.length_b   1.000
_cell.length_c   1.000
_cell.angle_alpha   90.00
_cell.angle_beta   90.00
_cell.angle_gamma   90.00
#
_symmetry.space_group_name_H-M   'P 1'
#
loop_
_entity.id
_entity.type
_entity.pdbx_description
1 polymer ?
#
loop_
_entity_poly.entity_id
_entity_poly.type
_entity_poly.pdbx_seq_one_letter_code
_entity_poly.pdbx_strand_id
1 'polypeptide(L)'
;QISKFWFDHFADTVPHHLISTDVADVPGLTDAQRQSLAGRIMLCRKTQVVPIECIARGYITGSGWKDYQRSGEICGITLPVGLQNSDRLAEPLFTPSTKATDGHDENISFAQGAEEVGEELMHWLGEKTLALYSSARDYAAGRGIILADTKFEFGQINGRDEPILIDEIFTPDSSRFWPADDWQPGREQASFDKQIVRNYLETVVASGEWDKTSPGPALPDEVI
;
A
#
# COMPACT_ATOMS: atom_id res chain seq x y z
N GLN A 1 -4.49 8.76 11.86
CA GLN A 1 -4.93 7.88 12.96
C GLN A 1 -4.70 6.41 12.64
N ILE A 2 -5.08 5.93 11.44
CA ILE A 2 -4.95 4.52 11.04
C ILE A 2 -3.48 4.09 11.02
N SER A 3 -2.59 4.84 10.35
CA SER A 3 -1.15 4.54 10.35
C SER A 3 -0.57 4.47 11.76
N LYS A 4 -0.95 5.42 12.67
CA LYS A 4 -0.48 5.38 14.06
C LYS A 4 -0.90 4.09 14.76
N PHE A 5 -2.16 3.67 14.60
CA PHE A 5 -2.65 2.42 15.19
C PHE A 5 -1.80 1.21 14.75
N TRP A 6 -1.50 1.11 13.46
CA TRP A 6 -0.71 -0.01 12.93
C TRP A 6 0.77 0.08 13.29
N PHE A 7 1.36 1.29 13.33
CA PHE A 7 2.72 1.46 13.83
C PHE A 7 2.85 1.04 15.31
N ASP A 8 1.88 1.43 16.15
CA ASP A 8 1.85 0.99 17.55
C ASP A 8 1.65 -0.53 17.66
N HIS A 9 0.77 -1.11 16.83
CA HIS A 9 0.47 -2.54 16.82
C HIS A 9 1.68 -3.41 16.43
N PHE A 10 2.52 -2.92 15.52
CA PHE A 10 3.71 -3.63 15.03
C PHE A 10 5.03 -3.11 15.62
N ALA A 11 5.00 -2.28 16.66
CA ALA A 11 6.19 -1.68 17.26
C ALA A 11 7.27 -2.68 17.69
N ASP A 12 6.84 -3.86 18.17
CA ASP A 12 7.73 -4.95 18.59
C ASP A 12 8.12 -5.89 17.42
N THR A 13 7.49 -5.75 16.24
CA THR A 13 7.71 -6.63 15.09
C THR A 13 8.69 -6.03 14.09
N VAL A 14 8.56 -4.73 13.84
CA VAL A 14 9.39 -3.99 12.89
C VAL A 14 9.64 -2.56 13.40
N PRO A 15 10.87 -2.10 13.42
CA PRO A 15 11.16 -0.70 13.73
C PRO A 15 10.58 0.20 12.64
N HIS A 16 10.10 1.38 13.03
CA HIS A 16 9.47 2.32 12.11
C HIS A 16 9.92 3.77 12.31
N HIS A 17 9.57 4.64 11.38
CA HIS A 17 10.00 6.03 11.36
C HIS A 17 9.17 6.96 12.23
N LEU A 18 7.95 6.58 12.65
CA LEU A 18 7.07 7.44 13.42
C LEU A 18 7.67 7.76 14.79
N ILE A 19 7.81 9.05 15.12
CA ILE A 19 8.27 9.56 16.40
C ILE A 19 7.06 10.02 17.22
N SER A 20 6.20 10.86 16.63
CA SER A 20 5.03 11.42 17.31
C SER A 20 3.95 11.83 16.31
N THR A 21 2.72 11.93 16.79
CA THR A 21 1.59 12.55 16.08
C THR A 21 1.08 13.81 16.79
N ASP A 22 1.75 14.24 17.85
CA ASP A 22 1.42 15.44 18.58
C ASP A 22 2.12 16.66 17.95
N VAL A 23 1.36 17.70 17.63
CA VAL A 23 1.89 18.97 17.13
C VAL A 23 2.77 19.69 18.15
N ALA A 24 2.63 19.36 19.45
CA ALA A 24 3.47 19.92 20.50
C ALA A 24 4.94 19.51 20.36
N ASP A 25 5.19 18.34 19.77
CA ASP A 25 6.53 17.81 19.55
C ASP A 25 7.23 18.40 18.30
N VAL A 26 6.52 19.22 17.50
CA VAL A 26 7.08 19.86 16.33
C VAL A 26 7.61 21.25 16.70
N PRO A 27 8.93 21.48 16.65
CA PRO A 27 9.52 22.75 17.01
C PRO A 27 9.19 23.85 15.99
N GLY A 28 9.15 25.10 16.45
CA GLY A 28 9.06 26.28 15.59
C GLY A 28 7.67 26.58 15.01
N LEU A 29 6.64 25.84 15.36
CA LEU A 29 5.27 26.16 14.92
C LEU A 29 4.66 27.29 15.73
N THR A 30 3.94 28.20 15.06
CA THR A 30 3.05 29.18 15.68
C THR A 30 1.78 28.52 16.21
N ASP A 31 1.04 29.19 17.09
CA ASP A 31 -0.23 28.67 17.64
C ASP A 31 -1.27 28.40 16.54
N ALA A 32 -1.36 29.27 15.54
CA ALA A 32 -2.24 29.07 14.37
C ALA A 32 -1.88 27.82 13.56
N GLN A 33 -0.57 27.58 13.35
CA GLN A 33 -0.10 26.38 12.68
C GLN A 33 -0.38 25.11 13.50
N ARG A 34 -0.16 25.15 14.84
CA ARG A 34 -0.49 24.04 15.74
C ARG A 34 -1.97 23.69 15.66
N GLN A 35 -2.84 24.69 15.70
CA GLN A 35 -4.28 24.47 15.59
C GLN A 35 -4.68 23.86 14.24
N SER A 36 -4.10 24.35 13.15
CA SER A 36 -4.38 23.86 11.79
C SER A 36 -3.88 22.43 11.54
N LEU A 37 -2.77 22.05 12.18
CA LEU A 37 -2.08 20.77 11.98
C LEU A 37 -2.50 19.69 12.99
N ALA A 38 -3.25 20.05 14.04
CA ALA A 38 -3.67 19.10 15.08
C ALA A 38 -4.41 17.88 14.49
N GLY A 39 -3.95 16.68 14.83
CA GLY A 39 -4.49 15.41 14.36
C GLY A 39 -4.18 15.08 12.88
N ARG A 40 -3.36 15.88 12.19
CA ARG A 40 -3.10 15.76 10.75
C ARG A 40 -1.62 15.59 10.39
N ILE A 41 -0.76 15.36 11.37
CA ILE A 41 0.69 15.22 11.16
C ILE A 41 1.21 13.89 11.67
N MET A 42 2.33 13.50 11.11
CA MET A 42 3.28 12.53 11.65
C MET A 42 4.67 13.19 11.67
N LEU A 43 5.30 13.26 12.84
CA LEU A 43 6.71 13.60 12.98
C LEU A 43 7.50 12.31 12.84
N CYS A 44 8.36 12.24 11.82
CA CYS A 44 9.03 11.01 11.44
C CYS A 44 10.55 11.19 11.42
N ARG A 45 11.27 10.07 11.59
CA ARG A 45 12.71 9.99 11.35
C ARG A 45 12.96 10.14 9.86
N LYS A 46 13.94 10.95 9.49
CA LYS A 46 14.43 11.03 8.11
C LYS A 46 15.28 9.80 7.81
N THR A 47 15.01 9.18 6.66
CA THR A 47 15.71 7.97 6.19
C THR A 47 16.16 8.15 4.74
N GLN A 48 17.05 7.29 4.29
CA GLN A 48 17.28 7.06 2.87
C GLN A 48 16.27 6.00 2.41
N VAL A 49 15.38 6.37 1.51
CA VAL A 49 14.32 5.48 1.01
C VAL A 49 14.95 4.34 0.20
N VAL A 50 14.53 3.11 0.45
CA VAL A 50 14.85 1.96 -0.41
C VAL A 50 14.03 2.09 -1.69
N PRO A 51 14.63 2.01 -2.90
CA PRO A 51 13.95 2.30 -4.16
C PRO A 51 13.03 1.15 -4.65
N ILE A 52 12.47 0.40 -3.72
CA ILE A 52 11.55 -0.72 -3.97
C ILE A 52 10.25 -0.46 -3.21
N GLU A 53 9.13 -0.47 -3.91
CA GLU A 53 7.83 -0.58 -3.28
C GLU A 53 7.52 -2.05 -2.98
N CYS A 54 7.25 -2.35 -1.73
CA CYS A 54 7.06 -3.70 -1.23
C CYS A 54 5.57 -4.02 -1.15
N ILE A 55 5.06 -4.77 -2.13
CA ILE A 55 3.63 -5.09 -2.23
C ILE A 55 3.40 -6.54 -1.82
N ALA A 56 2.47 -6.76 -0.88
CA ALA A 56 1.93 -8.08 -0.57
C ALA A 56 0.52 -8.22 -1.15
N ARG A 57 0.23 -9.35 -1.80
CA ARG A 57 -1.09 -9.66 -2.36
C ARG A 57 -1.60 -10.98 -1.83
N GLY A 58 -2.74 -10.98 -1.17
CA GLY A 58 -3.48 -12.20 -0.82
C GLY A 58 -4.63 -12.48 -1.78
N TYR A 59 -4.94 -11.51 -2.63
CA TYR A 59 -5.96 -11.60 -3.67
C TYR A 59 -5.44 -11.03 -4.97
N ILE A 60 -5.90 -11.59 -6.10
CA ILE A 60 -5.49 -11.11 -7.42
C ILE A 60 -6.40 -9.98 -7.88
N THR A 61 -5.89 -8.74 -7.85
CA THR A 61 -6.65 -7.53 -8.22
C THR A 61 -5.71 -6.42 -8.71
N GLY A 62 -6.27 -5.33 -9.21
CA GLY A 62 -5.52 -4.14 -9.62
C GLY A 62 -4.47 -4.42 -10.69
N SER A 63 -3.23 -3.94 -10.50
CA SER A 63 -2.13 -4.19 -11.45
C SER A 63 -1.78 -5.67 -11.57
N GLY A 64 -1.83 -6.42 -10.47
CA GLY A 64 -1.59 -7.87 -10.48
C GLY A 64 -2.59 -8.64 -11.34
N TRP A 65 -3.87 -8.27 -11.30
CA TRP A 65 -4.88 -8.86 -12.20
C TRP A 65 -4.60 -8.54 -13.66
N LYS A 66 -4.21 -7.31 -13.98
CA LYS A 66 -3.86 -6.91 -15.35
C LYS A 66 -2.66 -7.69 -15.90
N ASP A 67 -1.63 -7.88 -15.06
CA ASP A 67 -0.46 -8.67 -15.44
C ASP A 67 -0.81 -10.13 -15.66
N TYR A 68 -1.58 -10.74 -14.75
CA TYR A 68 -2.04 -12.10 -14.90
C TYR A 68 -2.87 -12.31 -16.18
N GLN A 69 -3.79 -11.40 -16.50
CA GLN A 69 -4.56 -11.48 -17.75
C GLN A 69 -3.67 -11.43 -19.01
N ARG A 70 -2.57 -10.70 -18.94
CA ARG A 70 -1.64 -10.54 -20.06
C ARG A 70 -0.72 -11.74 -20.26
N SER A 71 -0.21 -12.32 -19.18
CA SER A 71 0.89 -13.30 -19.24
C SER A 71 0.67 -14.56 -18.40
N GLY A 72 -0.33 -14.63 -17.56
CA GLY A 72 -0.48 -15.71 -16.56
C GLY A 72 0.47 -15.57 -15.36
N GLU A 73 1.18 -14.47 -15.25
CA GLU A 73 2.23 -14.23 -14.25
C GLU A 73 2.05 -12.87 -13.56
N ILE A 74 2.61 -12.75 -12.37
CA ILE A 74 2.80 -11.47 -11.66
C ILE A 74 4.24 -11.41 -11.17
N CYS A 75 5.01 -10.39 -11.53
CA CYS A 75 6.41 -10.23 -11.11
C CYS A 75 7.30 -11.46 -11.41
N GLY A 76 7.03 -12.19 -12.51
CA GLY A 76 7.72 -13.43 -12.87
C GLY A 76 7.24 -14.67 -12.11
N ILE A 77 6.21 -14.57 -11.28
CA ILE A 77 5.59 -15.69 -10.58
C ILE A 77 4.44 -16.22 -11.43
N THR A 78 4.57 -17.42 -11.98
CA THR A 78 3.51 -18.10 -12.73
C THR A 78 2.39 -18.53 -11.80
N LEU A 79 1.15 -18.18 -12.13
CA LEU A 79 -0.04 -18.50 -11.34
C LEU A 79 -0.90 -19.58 -12.00
N PRO A 80 -1.75 -20.29 -11.22
CA PRO A 80 -2.69 -21.27 -11.77
C PRO A 80 -3.59 -20.66 -12.84
N VAL A 81 -3.90 -21.46 -13.88
CA VAL A 81 -4.83 -21.06 -14.93
C VAL A 81 -6.26 -21.01 -14.41
N GLY A 82 -7.03 -20.02 -14.85
CA GLY A 82 -8.46 -19.90 -14.54
C GLY A 82 -8.79 -19.05 -13.33
N LEU A 83 -7.80 -18.35 -12.75
CA LEU A 83 -8.08 -17.34 -11.73
C LEU A 83 -8.94 -16.21 -12.29
N GLN A 84 -9.84 -15.72 -11.47
CA GLN A 84 -10.73 -14.60 -11.76
C GLN A 84 -10.30 -13.36 -10.96
N ASN A 85 -10.76 -12.18 -11.40
CA ASN A 85 -10.53 -10.96 -10.64
C ASN A 85 -11.05 -11.11 -9.21
N SER A 86 -10.27 -10.66 -8.24
CA SER A 86 -10.55 -10.77 -6.81
C SER A 86 -10.53 -12.19 -6.23
N ASP A 87 -10.03 -13.20 -6.96
CA ASP A 87 -9.77 -14.51 -6.38
C ASP A 87 -8.75 -14.43 -5.25
N ARG A 88 -8.98 -15.23 -4.21
CA ARG A 88 -8.01 -15.43 -3.14
C ARG A 88 -6.87 -16.30 -3.65
N LEU A 89 -5.65 -15.86 -3.43
CA LEU A 89 -4.45 -16.65 -3.70
C LEU A 89 -4.25 -17.73 -2.63
N ALA A 90 -3.68 -18.86 -3.01
CA ALA A 90 -3.39 -19.96 -2.08
C ALA A 90 -2.48 -19.51 -0.93
N GLU A 91 -1.44 -18.74 -1.28
CA GLU A 91 -0.52 -18.09 -0.35
C GLU A 91 -0.35 -16.62 -0.77
N PRO A 92 -0.11 -15.71 0.18
CA PRO A 92 0.22 -14.33 -0.15
C PRO A 92 1.50 -14.24 -0.96
N LEU A 93 1.51 -13.36 -1.98
CA LEU A 93 2.65 -13.14 -2.84
C LEU A 93 3.33 -11.82 -2.50
N PHE A 94 4.67 -11.84 -2.53
CA PHE A 94 5.48 -10.63 -2.57
C PHE A 94 5.68 -10.24 -4.05
N THR A 95 5.17 -9.06 -4.41
CA THR A 95 5.16 -8.56 -5.79
C THR A 95 5.72 -7.14 -5.82
N PRO A 96 7.06 -7.00 -5.81
CA PRO A 96 7.70 -5.68 -5.74
C PRO A 96 7.42 -4.84 -6.98
N SER A 97 7.50 -3.52 -6.82
CA SER A 97 7.56 -2.58 -7.93
C SER A 97 8.69 -1.58 -7.76
N THR A 98 9.07 -0.95 -8.86
CA THR A 98 9.98 0.20 -8.81
C THR A 98 9.31 1.35 -8.07
N LYS A 99 10.12 2.20 -7.44
CA LYS A 99 9.67 3.52 -6.99
C LYS A 99 10.12 4.54 -8.03
N ALA A 100 9.25 4.79 -9.00
CA ALA A 100 9.56 5.71 -10.09
C ALA A 100 9.73 7.14 -9.57
N THR A 101 10.78 7.82 -10.02
CA THR A 101 10.94 9.27 -9.81
C THR A 101 10.15 10.08 -10.84
N ASP A 102 9.93 9.50 -12.02
CA ASP A 102 9.11 10.03 -13.11
C ASP A 102 8.29 8.91 -13.74
N GLY A 103 6.98 9.14 -13.96
CA GLY A 103 6.09 8.14 -14.58
C GLY A 103 5.26 7.34 -13.56
N HIS A 104 5.08 6.06 -13.83
CA HIS A 104 4.32 5.14 -12.98
C HIS A 104 5.23 4.03 -12.47
N ASP A 105 4.94 3.55 -11.24
CA ASP A 105 5.59 2.39 -10.68
C ASP A 105 5.28 1.14 -11.53
N GLU A 106 6.32 0.36 -11.83
CA GLU A 106 6.22 -0.85 -12.64
C GLU A 106 6.48 -2.07 -11.79
N ASN A 107 5.63 -3.09 -11.92
CA ASN A 107 5.86 -4.38 -11.29
C ASN A 107 7.16 -5.00 -11.81
N ILE A 108 8.04 -5.41 -10.92
CA ILE A 108 9.33 -6.04 -11.24
C ILE A 108 9.43 -7.43 -10.62
N SER A 109 10.26 -8.28 -11.19
CA SER A 109 10.57 -9.57 -10.58
C SER A 109 11.47 -9.41 -9.35
N PHE A 110 11.50 -10.45 -8.51
CA PHE A 110 12.43 -10.51 -7.38
C PHE A 110 13.88 -10.31 -7.83
N ALA A 111 14.27 -10.94 -8.94
CA ALA A 111 15.63 -10.86 -9.48
C ALA A 111 15.99 -9.42 -9.90
N GLN A 112 15.09 -8.71 -10.57
CA GLN A 112 15.30 -7.29 -10.91
C GLN A 112 15.41 -6.40 -9.67
N GLY A 113 14.58 -6.64 -8.64
CA GLY A 113 14.72 -5.93 -7.37
C GLY A 113 16.05 -6.25 -6.67
N ALA A 114 16.51 -7.51 -6.72
CA ALA A 114 17.79 -7.91 -6.16
C ALA A 114 19.01 -7.30 -6.90
N GLU A 115 18.90 -7.07 -8.20
CA GLU A 115 19.91 -6.30 -8.96
C GLU A 115 20.00 -4.86 -8.49
N GLU A 116 18.89 -4.25 -8.09
CA GLU A 116 18.84 -2.84 -7.64
C GLU A 116 19.35 -2.65 -6.20
N VAL A 117 18.93 -3.51 -5.26
CA VAL A 117 19.19 -3.31 -3.83
C VAL A 117 20.05 -4.37 -3.17
N GLY A 118 20.42 -5.41 -3.90
CA GLY A 118 21.14 -6.58 -3.40
C GLY A 118 20.19 -7.69 -2.91
N GLU A 119 20.64 -8.95 -3.07
CA GLU A 119 19.84 -10.15 -2.79
C GLU A 119 19.43 -10.26 -1.31
N GLU A 120 20.36 -9.98 -0.39
CA GLU A 120 20.12 -10.05 1.06
C GLU A 120 19.02 -9.08 1.50
N LEU A 121 19.12 -7.82 1.05
CA LEU A 121 18.08 -6.81 1.35
C LEU A 121 16.75 -7.17 0.71
N MET A 122 16.75 -7.69 -0.53
CA MET A 122 15.53 -8.06 -1.23
C MET A 122 14.79 -9.22 -0.53
N HIS A 123 15.54 -10.22 -0.02
CA HIS A 123 14.97 -11.29 0.82
C HIS A 123 14.37 -10.73 2.11
N TRP A 124 15.10 -9.89 2.82
CA TRP A 124 14.60 -9.24 4.04
C TRP A 124 13.30 -8.47 3.80
N LEU A 125 13.25 -7.66 2.71
CA LEU A 125 12.05 -6.91 2.33
C LEU A 125 10.86 -7.83 2.07
N GLY A 126 11.07 -8.92 1.33
CA GLY A 126 10.02 -9.89 1.03
C GLY A 126 9.48 -10.57 2.27
N GLU A 127 10.36 -11.08 3.15
CA GLU A 127 9.97 -11.74 4.40
C GLU A 127 9.20 -10.79 5.33
N LYS A 128 9.69 -9.57 5.55
CA LYS A 128 9.03 -8.58 6.40
C LYS A 128 7.67 -8.16 5.83
N THR A 129 7.60 -7.93 4.53
CA THR A 129 6.35 -7.58 3.84
C THR A 129 5.28 -8.65 4.02
N LEU A 130 5.62 -9.92 3.78
CA LEU A 130 4.69 -11.03 3.92
C LEU A 130 4.29 -11.29 5.38
N ALA A 131 5.21 -11.14 6.32
CA ALA A 131 4.92 -11.31 7.75
C ALA A 131 3.96 -10.23 8.26
N LEU A 132 4.21 -8.95 7.94
CA LEU A 132 3.34 -7.83 8.31
C LEU A 132 1.95 -7.99 7.69
N TYR A 133 1.89 -8.30 6.38
CA TYR A 133 0.64 -8.51 5.67
C TYR A 133 -0.18 -9.65 6.29
N SER A 134 0.44 -10.81 6.55
CA SER A 134 -0.27 -11.97 7.08
C SER A 134 -0.86 -11.70 8.46
N SER A 135 -0.12 -11.03 9.34
CA SER A 135 -0.61 -10.65 10.66
C SER A 135 -1.76 -9.64 10.57
N ALA A 136 -1.64 -8.60 9.74
CA ALA A 136 -2.70 -7.60 9.57
C ALA A 136 -3.95 -8.19 8.90
N ARG A 137 -3.78 -9.09 7.90
CA ARG A 137 -4.86 -9.83 7.26
C ARG A 137 -5.68 -10.61 8.28
N ASP A 138 -5.01 -11.34 9.17
CA ASP A 138 -5.67 -12.17 10.17
C ASP A 138 -6.39 -11.30 11.23
N TYR A 139 -5.79 -10.17 11.61
CA TYR A 139 -6.42 -9.17 12.46
C TYR A 139 -7.68 -8.57 11.83
N ALA A 140 -7.63 -8.19 10.56
CA ALA A 140 -8.76 -7.63 9.80
C ALA A 140 -9.87 -8.67 9.58
N ALA A 141 -9.50 -9.91 9.25
CA ALA A 141 -10.45 -11.00 9.04
C ALA A 141 -11.32 -11.27 10.28
N GLY A 142 -10.75 -11.20 11.49
CA GLY A 142 -11.49 -11.30 12.75
C GLY A 142 -12.51 -10.16 12.98
N ARG A 143 -12.56 -9.17 12.09
CA ARG A 143 -13.45 -7.99 12.12
C ARG A 143 -14.34 -7.88 10.87
N GLY A 144 -14.43 -8.94 10.09
CA GLY A 144 -15.23 -8.95 8.86
C GLY A 144 -14.65 -8.13 7.71
N ILE A 145 -13.35 -7.88 7.73
CA ILE A 145 -12.65 -7.10 6.69
C ILE A 145 -11.62 -7.98 5.99
N ILE A 146 -11.66 -8.00 4.67
CA ILE A 146 -10.61 -8.57 3.83
C ILE A 146 -9.57 -7.49 3.56
N LEU A 147 -8.31 -7.76 3.88
CA LEU A 147 -7.15 -7.03 3.39
C LEU A 147 -6.66 -7.72 2.13
N ALA A 148 -6.97 -7.17 0.96
CA ALA A 148 -6.68 -7.82 -0.31
C ALA A 148 -5.22 -7.70 -0.71
N ASP A 149 -4.67 -6.52 -0.63
CA ASP A 149 -3.26 -6.21 -0.85
C ASP A 149 -2.85 -4.98 -0.05
N THR A 150 -1.56 -4.77 0.04
CA THR A 150 -0.97 -3.60 0.67
C THR A 150 0.39 -3.28 0.07
N LYS A 151 0.78 -2.01 0.17
CA LYS A 151 2.09 -1.50 -0.21
C LYS A 151 2.81 -0.96 1.01
N PHE A 152 4.07 -1.34 1.19
CA PHE A 152 4.97 -0.78 2.19
C PHE A 152 6.17 -0.12 1.54
N GLU A 153 6.73 0.85 2.25
CA GLU A 153 8.02 1.44 1.96
C GLU A 153 8.97 1.25 3.13
N PHE A 154 10.22 1.05 2.81
CA PHE A 154 11.29 0.90 3.80
C PHE A 154 12.39 1.93 3.58
N GLY A 155 13.07 2.29 4.65
CA GLY A 155 14.14 3.27 4.60
C GLY A 155 15.32 2.87 5.49
N GLN A 156 16.52 3.19 5.05
CA GLN A 156 17.75 2.96 5.79
C GLN A 156 18.11 4.16 6.65
N ILE A 157 18.65 3.88 7.84
CA ILE A 157 19.23 4.86 8.75
C ILE A 157 20.71 4.55 8.89
N ASN A 158 21.56 5.56 8.77
CA ASN A 158 22.99 5.40 8.98
C ASN A 158 23.29 4.77 10.34
N GLY A 159 24.10 3.71 10.35
CA GLY A 159 24.49 2.97 11.55
C GLY A 159 23.51 1.90 12.00
N ARG A 160 22.52 1.56 11.17
CA ARG A 160 21.67 0.38 11.32
C ARG A 160 21.85 -0.56 10.14
N ASP A 161 21.95 -1.85 10.42
CA ASP A 161 22.07 -2.88 9.39
C ASP A 161 20.71 -3.14 8.71
N GLU A 162 19.62 -3.15 9.48
CA GLU A 162 18.27 -3.40 8.96
C GLU A 162 17.52 -2.10 8.69
N PRO A 163 16.77 -2.03 7.56
CA PRO A 163 15.84 -0.95 7.27
C PRO A 163 14.74 -0.82 8.31
N ILE A 164 14.06 0.32 8.30
CA ILE A 164 12.86 0.56 9.10
C ILE A 164 11.67 0.80 8.18
N LEU A 165 10.47 0.50 8.67
CA LEU A 165 9.23 0.78 7.97
C LEU A 165 8.97 2.29 7.95
N ILE A 166 8.64 2.82 6.79
CA ILE A 166 8.40 4.25 6.58
C ILE A 166 7.07 4.49 5.86
N ASP A 167 6.79 5.76 5.54
CA ASP A 167 5.59 6.20 4.85
C ASP A 167 4.32 5.89 5.66
N GLU A 168 3.32 5.29 5.07
CA GLU A 168 2.08 4.88 5.70
C GLU A 168 1.95 3.35 5.75
N ILE A 169 1.09 2.86 6.62
CA ILE A 169 0.89 1.42 6.80
C ILE A 169 -0.60 1.11 6.94
N PHE A 170 -1.09 0.19 6.11
CA PHE A 170 -2.47 -0.30 6.11
C PHE A 170 -3.54 0.80 6.14
N THR A 171 -3.32 1.85 5.39
CA THR A 171 -4.33 2.90 5.21
C THR A 171 -5.20 2.60 3.98
N PRO A 172 -6.34 3.27 3.84
CA PRO A 172 -7.13 3.22 2.62
C PRO A 172 -6.40 3.73 1.37
N ASP A 173 -5.25 4.40 1.52
CA ASP A 173 -4.41 4.82 0.41
C ASP A 173 -3.42 3.74 -0.03
N SER A 174 -2.75 3.09 0.93
CA SER A 174 -1.74 2.04 0.67
C SER A 174 -2.32 0.64 0.47
N SER A 175 -3.59 0.41 0.82
CA SER A 175 -4.17 -0.94 0.92
C SER A 175 -5.59 -1.00 0.38
N ARG A 176 -6.00 -2.19 -0.10
CA ARG A 176 -7.40 -2.48 -0.45
C ARG A 176 -8.07 -3.24 0.68
N PHE A 177 -9.16 -2.68 1.17
CA PHE A 177 -10.01 -3.28 2.19
C PHE A 177 -11.41 -3.54 1.64
N TRP A 178 -11.89 -4.78 1.76
CA TRP A 178 -13.21 -5.18 1.30
C TRP A 178 -14.07 -5.69 2.45
N PRO A 179 -15.39 -5.47 2.44
CA PRO A 179 -16.31 -6.13 3.35
C PRO A 179 -16.31 -7.64 3.06
N ALA A 180 -16.04 -8.46 4.07
CA ALA A 180 -15.94 -9.92 3.89
C ALA A 180 -17.26 -10.55 3.45
N ASP A 181 -18.39 -10.03 3.94
CA ASP A 181 -19.74 -10.56 3.66
C ASP A 181 -20.19 -10.28 2.22
N ASP A 182 -19.60 -9.31 1.53
CA ASP A 182 -19.94 -8.95 0.15
C ASP A 182 -18.92 -9.46 -0.89
N TRP A 183 -17.84 -10.06 -0.44
CA TRP A 183 -16.78 -10.52 -1.34
C TRP A 183 -17.25 -11.67 -2.24
N GLN A 184 -17.03 -11.52 -3.53
CA GLN A 184 -17.31 -12.54 -4.56
C GLN A 184 -16.23 -12.50 -5.65
N PRO A 185 -15.59 -13.63 -5.97
CA PRO A 185 -14.65 -13.72 -7.10
C PRO A 185 -15.30 -13.34 -8.44
N GLY A 186 -14.50 -12.92 -9.39
CA GLY A 186 -14.92 -12.62 -10.76
C GLY A 186 -15.50 -11.23 -10.98
N ARG A 187 -15.55 -10.39 -9.96
CA ARG A 187 -16.02 -9.00 -10.06
C ARG A 187 -15.13 -8.02 -9.30
N GLU A 188 -15.30 -6.73 -9.60
CA GLU A 188 -14.79 -5.66 -8.73
C GLU A 188 -15.52 -5.71 -7.38
N GLN A 189 -14.78 -5.42 -6.31
CA GLN A 189 -15.31 -5.47 -4.95
C GLN A 189 -15.74 -4.07 -4.48
N ALA A 190 -16.80 -4.01 -3.65
CA ALA A 190 -17.01 -2.86 -2.79
C ALA A 190 -15.76 -2.66 -1.92
N SER A 191 -15.33 -1.43 -1.72
CA SER A 191 -14.05 -1.14 -1.09
C SER A 191 -14.18 -0.03 -0.05
N PHE A 192 -13.39 -0.14 1.02
CA PHE A 192 -13.25 0.91 2.06
C PHE A 192 -12.01 1.80 1.80
N ASP A 193 -11.54 1.86 0.57
CA ASP A 193 -10.30 2.55 0.18
C ASP A 193 -10.54 3.54 -0.98
N LYS A 194 -9.45 4.14 -1.47
CA LYS A 194 -9.48 5.12 -2.57
C LYS A 194 -10.06 4.60 -3.90
N GLN A 195 -10.37 3.31 -4.00
CA GLN A 195 -10.98 2.74 -5.21
C GLN A 195 -12.37 3.34 -5.47
N ILE A 196 -13.10 3.73 -4.42
CA ILE A 196 -14.39 4.45 -4.54
C ILE A 196 -14.20 5.72 -5.39
N VAL A 197 -13.21 6.55 -5.02
CA VAL A 197 -12.89 7.78 -5.75
C VAL A 197 -12.41 7.47 -7.17
N ARG A 198 -11.54 6.45 -7.33
CA ARG A 198 -11.04 6.05 -8.65
C ARG A 198 -12.16 5.61 -9.59
N ASN A 199 -13.08 4.79 -9.10
CA ASN A 199 -14.21 4.32 -9.90
C ASN A 199 -15.07 5.50 -10.38
N TYR A 200 -15.35 6.47 -9.50
CA TYR A 200 -16.06 7.68 -9.91
C TYR A 200 -15.27 8.46 -10.97
N LEU A 201 -14.00 8.72 -10.75
CA LEU A 201 -13.17 9.46 -11.71
C LEU A 201 -13.07 8.75 -13.08
N GLU A 202 -13.05 7.43 -13.10
CA GLU A 202 -13.09 6.66 -14.35
C GLU A 202 -14.41 6.83 -15.09
N THR A 203 -15.54 6.95 -14.40
CA THR A 203 -16.82 7.27 -15.06
C THR A 203 -16.83 8.66 -15.70
N VAL A 204 -16.22 9.64 -15.00
CA VAL A 204 -16.10 11.03 -15.52
C VAL A 204 -15.18 11.09 -16.74
N VAL A 205 -14.10 10.30 -16.76
CA VAL A 205 -13.22 10.16 -17.93
C VAL A 205 -13.96 9.48 -19.09
N ALA A 206 -14.70 8.41 -18.81
CA ALA A 206 -15.45 7.67 -19.83
C ALA A 206 -16.57 8.50 -20.47
N SER A 207 -17.18 9.44 -19.71
CA SER A 207 -18.16 10.40 -20.25
C SER A 207 -17.54 11.53 -21.09
N GLY A 208 -16.21 11.67 -21.07
CA GLY A 208 -15.49 12.75 -21.74
C GLY A 208 -15.52 14.09 -21.01
N GLU A 209 -16.02 14.13 -19.76
CA GLU A 209 -16.09 15.35 -18.94
C GLU A 209 -14.73 15.73 -18.33
N TRP A 210 -13.79 14.78 -18.29
CA TRP A 210 -12.43 15.01 -17.77
C TRP A 210 -11.41 14.14 -18.50
N ASP A 211 -10.24 14.69 -18.76
CA ASP A 211 -9.15 14.06 -19.53
C ASP A 211 -7.93 13.68 -18.67
N LYS A 212 -8.11 13.65 -17.33
CA LYS A 212 -7.06 13.44 -16.33
C LYS A 212 -6.07 14.60 -16.19
N THR A 213 -6.35 15.75 -16.75
CA THR A 213 -5.54 16.97 -16.54
C THR A 213 -6.07 17.79 -15.36
N SER A 214 -5.21 18.61 -14.77
CA SER A 214 -5.60 19.54 -13.69
C SER A 214 -6.39 20.74 -14.25
N PRO A 215 -7.45 21.22 -13.54
CA PRO A 215 -7.95 20.75 -12.25
C PRO A 215 -8.78 19.47 -12.35
N GLY A 216 -8.74 18.64 -11.31
CA GLY A 216 -9.63 17.48 -11.21
C GLY A 216 -11.10 17.89 -10.99
N PRO A 217 -12.06 17.01 -11.33
CA PRO A 217 -13.48 17.26 -11.10
C PRO A 217 -13.79 17.33 -9.60
N ALA A 218 -14.85 18.05 -9.24
CA ALA A 218 -15.38 18.03 -7.89
C ALA A 218 -15.94 16.63 -7.58
N LEU A 219 -15.66 16.13 -6.36
CA LEU A 219 -16.23 14.87 -5.90
C LEU A 219 -17.64 15.14 -5.34
N PRO A 220 -18.66 14.35 -5.70
CA PRO A 220 -19.97 14.44 -5.09
C PRO A 220 -19.97 13.88 -3.66
N ASP A 221 -20.92 14.32 -2.84
CA ASP A 221 -20.99 13.98 -1.41
C ASP A 221 -21.06 12.46 -1.15
N GLU A 222 -21.66 11.70 -2.08
CA GLU A 222 -21.76 10.23 -2.00
C GLU A 222 -20.43 9.51 -2.28
N VAL A 223 -19.41 10.23 -2.74
CA VAL A 223 -18.06 9.70 -3.02
C VAL A 223 -17.06 10.10 -1.92
N ILE A 224 -17.40 11.13 -1.13
CA ILE A 224 -16.61 11.64 -0.02
C ILE A 224 -16.96 10.88 1.26
#